data_d3732b54321bacbe0ca240f961c8a87b
#
_entry.id   d3732b54321bacbe0ca240f961c8a87b
#
_cell.length_a   1.000
_cell.length_b   1.000
_cell.length_c   1.000
_cell.angle_alpha   90.00
_cell.angle_beta   90.00
_cell.angle_gamma   90.00
#
_symmetry.space_group_name_H-M   'P 1'
#
loop_
_entity.id
_entity.type
_entity.pdbx_description
1 polymer ?
#
loop_
_entity_poly.entity_id
_entity_poly.type
_entity_poly.pdbx_seq_one_letter_code
_entity_poly.pdbx_strand_id
1 'polypeptide(L)'
;IRAHIPAEMEIESFIHGAMCISYSGRCLLSNFFTGRDANQGACTHPCRWKYSIVEESRPGEYMPVYENERGTYIFNSKDLCMIEHIPEMIDAGIDSFKIEGRMKTALYVATVARTYRKAIDDYLEDPQKYRDNMPWYLDQISNCTYRQFTTGFYFGKPTEESQIYDSNTYVKEYTYLGIVGE
;
A
#
# COMPACT_ATOMS: atom_id res chain seq x y z
N ILE A 1 -1.71 -0.92 -22.76
CA ILE A 1 -2.68 -2.02 -22.53
C ILE A 1 -4.00 -1.64 -23.20
N ARG A 2 -4.63 -0.52 -22.88
CA ARG A 2 -5.96 -0.12 -23.40
C ARG A 2 -6.08 -0.25 -24.94
N ALA A 3 -5.08 0.17 -25.69
CA ALA A 3 -5.08 0.10 -27.16
C ALA A 3 -4.95 -1.34 -27.74
N HIS A 4 -4.74 -2.36 -26.91
CA HIS A 4 -4.50 -3.74 -27.32
C HIS A 4 -5.48 -4.74 -26.74
N ILE A 5 -6.54 -4.28 -26.11
CA ILE A 5 -7.61 -5.10 -25.56
C ILE A 5 -8.95 -4.74 -26.18
N PRO A 6 -9.96 -5.65 -26.18
CA PRO A 6 -11.32 -5.34 -26.63
C PRO A 6 -11.91 -4.14 -25.88
N ALA A 7 -12.75 -3.37 -26.53
CA ALA A 7 -13.34 -2.14 -25.94
C ALA A 7 -14.21 -2.42 -24.72
N GLU A 8 -14.84 -3.59 -24.68
CA GLU A 8 -15.69 -4.07 -23.58
C GLU A 8 -14.89 -4.62 -22.39
N MET A 9 -13.56 -4.78 -22.51
CA MET A 9 -12.72 -5.27 -21.43
C MET A 9 -12.31 -4.11 -20.52
N GLU A 10 -12.63 -4.22 -19.23
CA GLU A 10 -12.28 -3.25 -18.23
C GLU A 10 -10.85 -3.48 -17.70
N ILE A 11 -10.19 -2.39 -17.34
CA ILE A 11 -8.88 -2.40 -16.67
C ILE A 11 -9.08 -2.01 -15.20
N GLU A 12 -8.76 -2.92 -14.29
CA GLU A 12 -8.68 -2.61 -12.86
C GLU A 12 -7.23 -2.45 -12.43
N SER A 13 -6.94 -1.42 -11.64
CA SER A 13 -5.62 -1.20 -11.08
C SER A 13 -5.67 -0.79 -9.62
N PHE A 14 -4.71 -1.29 -8.81
CA PHE A 14 -4.57 -0.82 -7.44
C PHE A 14 -4.14 0.65 -7.41
N ILE A 15 -4.76 1.43 -6.54
CA ILE A 15 -4.45 2.86 -6.35
C ILE A 15 -4.00 3.20 -4.93
N HIS A 16 -4.29 2.33 -3.96
CA HIS A 16 -3.97 2.60 -2.55
C HIS A 16 -3.84 1.33 -1.74
N GLY A 17 -2.94 1.36 -0.77
CA GLY A 17 -2.80 0.33 0.26
C GLY A 17 -1.45 -0.35 0.29
N ALA A 18 -1.37 -1.42 1.07
CA ALA A 18 -0.11 -2.12 1.32
C ALA A 18 0.42 -2.82 0.07
N MET A 19 1.66 -2.52 -0.30
CA MET A 19 2.37 -3.23 -1.36
C MET A 19 2.73 -4.65 -0.94
N CYS A 20 2.63 -5.62 -1.85
CA CYS A 20 3.05 -6.99 -1.63
C CYS A 20 4.41 -7.26 -2.30
N ILE A 21 5.27 -8.00 -1.60
CA ILE A 21 6.58 -8.42 -2.15
C ILE A 21 6.46 -9.47 -3.26
N SER A 22 5.38 -10.23 -3.26
CA SER A 22 5.22 -11.38 -4.14
C SER A 22 4.08 -11.21 -5.14
N TYR A 23 4.19 -11.96 -6.22
CA TYR A 23 3.06 -12.25 -7.07
C TYR A 23 1.90 -12.86 -6.26
N SER A 24 0.68 -12.47 -6.58
CA SER A 24 -0.52 -13.03 -5.99
C SER A 24 -0.52 -14.57 -6.07
N GLY A 25 -0.83 -15.21 -4.96
CA GLY A 25 -0.84 -16.67 -4.85
C GLY A 25 0.52 -17.35 -4.73
N ARG A 26 1.63 -16.62 -4.70
CA ARG A 26 2.99 -17.19 -4.67
C ARG A 26 3.67 -17.14 -3.32
N CYS A 27 3.22 -16.28 -2.41
CA CYS A 27 3.83 -16.14 -1.09
C CYS A 27 3.22 -17.11 -0.08
N LEU A 28 4.04 -17.93 0.54
CA LEU A 28 3.66 -18.84 1.60
C LEU A 28 4.17 -18.45 2.99
N LEU A 29 4.91 -17.33 3.09
CA LEU A 29 5.56 -16.92 4.35
C LEU A 29 4.57 -16.79 5.52
N SER A 30 3.41 -16.17 5.29
CA SER A 30 2.41 -16.01 6.35
C SER A 30 1.86 -17.35 6.82
N ASN A 31 1.54 -18.24 5.89
CA ASN A 31 1.07 -19.59 6.23
C ASN A 31 2.15 -20.37 6.98
N PHE A 32 3.38 -20.35 6.50
CA PHE A 32 4.51 -21.06 7.11
C PHE A 32 4.78 -20.61 8.54
N PHE A 33 4.84 -19.30 8.79
CA PHE A 33 5.18 -18.77 10.12
C PHE A 33 4.00 -18.74 11.10
N THR A 34 2.77 -18.61 10.62
CA THR A 34 1.63 -18.30 11.50
C THR A 34 0.39 -19.16 11.25
N GLY A 35 0.43 -20.07 10.27
CA GLY A 35 -0.74 -20.86 9.85
C GLY A 35 -1.82 -20.05 9.13
N ARG A 36 -1.60 -18.74 8.89
CA ARG A 36 -2.57 -17.84 8.26
C ARG A 36 -2.24 -17.64 6.78
N ASP A 37 -3.19 -18.04 5.92
CA ASP A 37 -2.99 -18.00 4.48
C ASP A 37 -3.21 -16.60 3.90
N ALA A 38 -2.15 -16.04 3.32
CA ALA A 38 -2.18 -14.76 2.64
C ALA A 38 -3.15 -14.73 1.45
N ASN A 39 -3.30 -15.85 0.74
CA ASN A 39 -4.19 -15.94 -0.43
C ASN A 39 -5.66 -15.91 -0.04
N GLN A 40 -5.98 -16.24 1.22
CA GLN A 40 -7.32 -16.14 1.79
C GLN A 40 -7.54 -14.81 2.55
N GLY A 41 -6.64 -13.84 2.37
CA GLY A 41 -6.74 -12.54 2.98
C GLY A 41 -6.33 -12.47 4.44
N ALA A 42 -5.62 -13.47 4.95
CA ALA A 42 -5.21 -13.54 6.35
C ALA A 42 -3.70 -13.28 6.56
N CYS A 43 -3.08 -12.52 5.64
CA CYS A 43 -1.64 -12.24 5.67
C CYS A 43 -1.22 -11.49 6.95
N THR A 44 -0.23 -12.03 7.67
CA THR A 44 0.38 -11.41 8.86
C THR A 44 1.59 -10.53 8.53
N HIS A 45 1.86 -10.32 7.26
CA HIS A 45 2.95 -9.51 6.73
C HIS A 45 4.35 -9.90 7.27
N PRO A 46 4.73 -11.19 7.28
CA PRO A 46 6.03 -11.59 7.82
C PRO A 46 7.20 -11.02 7.00
N CYS A 47 6.99 -10.72 5.72
CA CYS A 47 8.00 -10.04 4.91
C CYS A 47 8.41 -8.66 5.45
N ARG A 48 7.71 -8.12 6.43
CA ARG A 48 7.96 -6.81 7.06
C ARG A 48 8.45 -6.91 8.50
N TRP A 49 8.68 -8.13 8.99
CA TRP A 49 9.25 -8.34 10.32
C TRP A 49 10.76 -8.10 10.30
N LYS A 50 11.33 -7.83 11.45
CA LYS A 50 12.78 -7.80 11.61
C LYS A 50 13.30 -9.22 11.73
N TYR A 51 14.33 -9.52 10.96
CA TYR A 51 15.00 -10.81 10.99
C TYR A 51 16.48 -10.66 11.37
N SER A 52 17.00 -11.73 11.93
CA SER A 52 18.45 -11.90 12.11
C SER A 52 18.82 -13.30 11.64
N ILE A 53 19.98 -13.43 11.07
CA ILE A 53 20.57 -14.73 10.74
C ILE A 53 21.33 -15.24 11.96
N VAL A 54 21.14 -16.50 12.27
CA VAL A 54 21.92 -17.21 13.29
C VAL A 54 22.66 -18.34 12.56
N GLU A 55 23.98 -18.37 12.71
CA GLU A 55 24.78 -19.47 12.22
C GLU A 55 24.74 -20.61 13.26
N GLU A 56 24.52 -21.86 12.78
CA GLU A 56 24.20 -23.01 13.64
C GLU A 56 25.27 -23.31 14.68
N SER A 57 26.57 -23.10 14.34
CA SER A 57 27.67 -23.31 15.26
C SER A 57 27.89 -22.16 16.25
N ARG A 58 27.16 -21.06 16.12
CA ARG A 58 27.21 -19.87 16.98
C ARG A 58 25.85 -19.49 17.56
N PRO A 59 25.23 -20.36 18.31
CA PRO A 59 23.92 -20.09 18.89
C PRO A 59 23.98 -18.88 19.84
N GLY A 60 23.08 -17.91 19.63
CA GLY A 60 23.03 -16.69 20.42
C GLY A 60 23.73 -15.48 19.81
N GLU A 61 24.50 -15.66 18.74
CA GLU A 61 25.04 -14.56 17.92
C GLU A 61 24.04 -14.21 16.82
N TYR A 62 23.34 -13.08 16.98
CA TYR A 62 22.34 -12.60 16.02
C TYR A 62 23.00 -11.64 15.03
N MET A 63 23.06 -12.05 13.77
CA MET A 63 23.55 -11.21 12.68
C MET A 63 22.33 -10.54 12.02
N PRO A 64 22.17 -9.22 12.20
CA PRO A 64 21.03 -8.52 11.58
C PRO A 64 21.13 -8.55 10.06
N VAL A 65 19.98 -8.61 9.41
CA VAL A 65 19.89 -8.57 7.95
C VAL A 65 19.56 -7.15 7.53
N TYR A 66 20.43 -6.54 6.74
CA TYR A 66 20.30 -5.18 6.23
C TYR A 66 20.32 -5.15 4.71
N GLU A 67 19.80 -4.11 4.10
CA GLU A 67 19.93 -3.84 2.68
C GLU A 67 21.09 -2.87 2.39
N ASN A 68 21.85 -3.20 1.36
CA ASN A 68 22.82 -2.31 0.75
C ASN A 68 22.86 -2.54 -0.76
N GLU A 69 23.64 -1.82 -1.49
CA GLU A 69 23.74 -1.86 -2.97
C GLU A 69 23.97 -3.25 -3.58
N ARG A 70 24.17 -4.29 -2.79
CA ARG A 70 24.59 -5.63 -3.23
C ARG A 70 23.61 -6.75 -2.89
N GLY A 71 22.55 -6.49 -2.11
CA GLY A 71 21.72 -7.59 -1.66
C GLY A 71 20.36 -7.24 -1.10
N THR A 72 19.56 -8.27 -1.13
CA THR A 72 18.14 -8.23 -0.80
C THR A 72 17.93 -8.16 0.70
N TYR A 73 17.10 -7.28 1.09
CA TYR A 73 16.61 -7.12 2.44
C TYR A 73 15.14 -7.36 2.44
N ILE A 74 14.65 -7.76 3.59
CA ILE A 74 13.29 -8.14 3.68
C ILE A 74 12.45 -6.85 3.85
N PHE A 75 12.10 -6.25 2.87
CA PHE A 75 10.91 -5.86 2.15
C PHE A 75 9.95 -4.96 2.94
N ASN A 76 10.44 -3.83 3.48
CA ASN A 76 9.62 -2.86 4.16
C ASN A 76 9.16 -1.75 3.20
N SER A 77 8.42 -2.13 2.16
CA SER A 77 7.88 -1.18 1.19
C SER A 77 6.94 -0.18 1.85
N LYS A 78 7.02 1.08 1.41
CA LYS A 78 6.00 2.10 1.63
C LYS A 78 4.64 1.63 1.09
N ASP A 79 3.56 2.21 1.57
CA ASP A 79 2.22 1.91 1.06
C ASP A 79 1.98 2.66 -0.26
N LEU A 80 1.27 2.04 -1.20
CA LEU A 80 0.87 2.68 -2.45
C LEU A 80 -0.11 3.81 -2.17
N CYS A 81 0.08 4.96 -2.79
CA CYS A 81 -0.87 6.07 -2.79
C CYS A 81 -0.81 6.83 -4.12
N MET A 82 -1.91 6.81 -4.86
CA MET A 82 -2.05 7.45 -6.16
C MET A 82 -3.02 8.63 -6.13
N ILE A 83 -3.28 9.20 -4.94
CA ILE A 83 -4.27 10.28 -4.78
C ILE A 83 -3.91 11.55 -5.56
N GLU A 84 -2.62 11.81 -5.75
CA GLU A 84 -2.10 12.95 -6.50
C GLU A 84 -2.06 12.71 -8.01
N HIS A 85 -2.40 11.49 -8.47
CA HIS A 85 -2.28 11.02 -9.85
C HIS A 85 -3.60 10.53 -10.44
N ILE A 86 -4.72 10.95 -9.87
CA ILE A 86 -6.06 10.59 -10.38
C ILE A 86 -6.24 11.00 -11.86
N PRO A 87 -5.80 12.21 -12.29
CA PRO A 87 -5.89 12.61 -13.69
C PRO A 87 -5.19 11.62 -14.63
N GLU A 88 -3.93 11.29 -14.34
CA GLU A 88 -3.13 10.41 -15.20
C GLU A 88 -3.71 8.99 -15.26
N MET A 89 -4.33 8.53 -14.19
CA MET A 89 -4.95 7.20 -14.15
C MET A 89 -6.25 7.16 -14.97
N ILE A 90 -7.05 8.22 -14.93
CA ILE A 90 -8.26 8.38 -15.76
C ILE A 90 -7.86 8.47 -17.24
N ASP A 91 -6.88 9.30 -17.56
CA ASP A 91 -6.38 9.51 -18.92
C ASP A 91 -5.74 8.23 -19.51
N ALA A 92 -5.14 7.40 -18.67
CA ALA A 92 -4.63 6.07 -19.05
C ALA A 92 -5.75 5.06 -19.37
N GLY A 93 -7.01 5.40 -19.14
CA GLY A 93 -8.17 4.57 -19.44
C GLY A 93 -8.34 3.42 -18.45
N ILE A 94 -8.06 3.63 -17.17
CA ILE A 94 -8.34 2.68 -16.10
C ILE A 94 -9.80 2.84 -15.71
N ASP A 95 -10.56 1.75 -15.74
CA ASP A 95 -12.01 1.75 -15.50
C ASP A 95 -12.34 1.55 -14.03
N SER A 96 -11.50 0.80 -13.29
CA SER A 96 -11.73 0.44 -11.89
C SER A 96 -10.52 0.72 -11.02
N PHE A 97 -10.71 1.52 -9.98
CA PHE A 97 -9.68 1.89 -9.01
C PHE A 97 -9.82 1.05 -7.75
N LYS A 98 -8.82 0.20 -7.50
CA LYS A 98 -8.85 -0.77 -6.42
C LYS A 98 -8.05 -0.31 -5.19
N ILE A 99 -8.70 -0.36 -4.03
CA ILE A 99 -8.08 -0.07 -2.74
C ILE A 99 -7.79 -1.39 -2.02
N GLU A 100 -6.54 -1.61 -1.59
CA GLU A 100 -6.19 -2.73 -0.72
C GLU A 100 -6.48 -2.34 0.72
N GLY A 101 -7.35 -3.12 1.38
CA GLY A 101 -7.76 -2.85 2.74
C GLY A 101 -8.29 -4.10 3.48
N ARG A 102 -8.07 -5.31 2.95
CA ARG A 102 -8.62 -6.54 3.53
C ARG A 102 -8.20 -6.77 4.99
N MET A 103 -6.97 -6.42 5.33
CA MET A 103 -6.43 -6.54 6.68
C MET A 103 -6.54 -5.23 7.50
N LYS A 104 -7.18 -4.23 6.95
CA LYS A 104 -7.36 -2.92 7.58
C LYS A 104 -8.71 -2.85 8.30
N THR A 105 -8.88 -1.82 9.12
CA THR A 105 -10.16 -1.58 9.83
C THR A 105 -11.24 -1.04 8.89
N ALA A 106 -12.51 -1.18 9.27
CA ALA A 106 -13.62 -0.60 8.53
C ALA A 106 -13.47 0.93 8.41
N LEU A 107 -12.97 1.61 9.45
CA LEU A 107 -12.67 3.04 9.41
C LEU A 107 -11.64 3.39 8.34
N TYR A 108 -10.56 2.61 8.22
CA TYR A 108 -9.56 2.80 7.17
C TYR A 108 -10.21 2.72 5.78
N VAL A 109 -10.97 1.66 5.52
CA VAL A 109 -11.60 1.44 4.22
C VAL A 109 -12.58 2.57 3.90
N ALA A 110 -13.41 2.96 4.86
CA ALA A 110 -14.38 4.04 4.70
C ALA A 110 -13.71 5.39 4.42
N THR A 111 -12.66 5.73 5.18
CA THR A 111 -11.95 7.00 5.03
C THR A 111 -11.22 7.07 3.69
N VAL A 112 -10.48 6.03 3.33
CA VAL A 112 -9.74 6.00 2.06
C VAL A 112 -10.70 6.02 0.88
N ALA A 113 -11.73 5.16 0.88
CA ALA A 113 -12.71 5.11 -0.20
C ALA A 113 -13.46 6.45 -0.39
N ARG A 114 -13.90 7.07 0.71
CA ARG A 114 -14.53 8.41 0.69
C ARG A 114 -13.59 9.47 0.09
N THR A 115 -12.34 9.45 0.49
CA THR A 115 -11.35 10.43 0.04
C THR A 115 -11.07 10.29 -1.45
N TYR A 116 -10.84 9.07 -1.94
CA TYR A 116 -10.65 8.82 -3.37
C TYR A 116 -11.92 9.15 -4.17
N ARG A 117 -13.12 8.77 -3.68
CA ARG A 117 -14.36 9.11 -4.36
C ARG A 117 -14.52 10.62 -4.50
N LYS A 118 -14.27 11.36 -3.43
CA LYS A 118 -14.30 12.82 -3.49
C LYS A 118 -13.26 13.40 -4.45
N ALA A 119 -12.03 12.89 -4.46
CA ALA A 119 -10.99 13.36 -5.35
C ALA A 119 -11.36 13.15 -6.83
N ILE A 120 -11.94 11.99 -7.16
CA ILE A 120 -12.43 11.69 -8.51
C ILE A 120 -13.58 12.62 -8.90
N ASP A 121 -14.56 12.80 -8.02
CA ASP A 121 -15.72 13.66 -8.28
C ASP A 121 -15.30 15.11 -8.47
N ASP A 122 -14.41 15.63 -7.60
CA ASP A 122 -13.88 16.98 -7.70
C ASP A 122 -13.10 17.18 -9.02
N TYR A 123 -12.29 16.17 -9.43
CA TYR A 123 -11.57 16.25 -10.71
C TYR A 123 -12.49 16.25 -11.92
N LEU A 124 -13.53 15.42 -11.91
CA LEU A 124 -14.50 15.34 -13.00
C LEU A 124 -15.41 16.59 -13.08
N GLU A 125 -15.66 17.24 -11.96
CA GLU A 125 -16.42 18.49 -11.90
C GLU A 125 -15.55 19.68 -12.35
N ASP A 126 -14.37 19.84 -11.76
CA ASP A 126 -13.40 20.88 -12.08
C ASP A 126 -11.98 20.44 -11.67
N PRO A 127 -11.07 20.25 -12.64
CA PRO A 127 -9.66 19.92 -12.32
C PRO A 127 -8.98 20.89 -11.37
N GLN A 128 -9.40 22.16 -11.29
CA GLN A 128 -8.86 23.13 -10.34
C GLN A 128 -9.31 22.80 -8.92
N LYS A 129 -10.58 22.45 -8.73
CA LYS A 129 -11.14 22.03 -7.44
C LYS A 129 -10.39 20.83 -6.85
N TYR A 130 -10.04 19.85 -7.70
CA TYR A 130 -9.20 18.73 -7.29
C TYR A 130 -7.83 19.18 -6.79
N ARG A 131 -7.16 20.09 -7.50
CA ARG A 131 -5.85 20.64 -7.08
C ARG A 131 -5.93 21.41 -5.78
N ASP A 132 -6.94 22.24 -5.63
CA ASP A 132 -7.14 23.10 -4.45
C ASP A 132 -7.44 22.24 -3.19
N ASN A 133 -8.13 21.13 -3.37
CA ASN A 133 -8.48 20.20 -2.29
C ASN A 133 -7.38 19.17 -1.97
N MET A 134 -6.26 19.14 -2.67
CA MET A 134 -5.19 18.15 -2.46
C MET A 134 -4.70 18.08 -0.99
N PRO A 135 -4.47 19.21 -0.29
CA PRO A 135 -4.06 19.17 1.11
C PRO A 135 -5.09 18.44 2.00
N TRP A 136 -6.38 18.59 1.71
CA TRP A 136 -7.44 17.91 2.43
C TRP A 136 -7.44 16.40 2.16
N TYR A 137 -7.21 15.95 0.91
CA TYR A 137 -7.15 14.52 0.61
C TYR A 137 -5.99 13.85 1.34
N LEU A 138 -4.81 14.46 1.30
CA LEU A 138 -3.62 13.95 1.98
C LEU A 138 -3.81 13.90 3.50
N ASP A 139 -4.40 14.92 4.09
CA ASP A 139 -4.77 14.95 5.52
C ASP A 139 -5.69 13.78 5.87
N GLN A 140 -6.78 13.59 5.12
CA GLN A 140 -7.74 12.51 5.39
C GLN A 140 -7.10 11.11 5.31
N ILE A 141 -6.24 10.87 4.34
CA ILE A 141 -5.53 9.60 4.20
C ILE A 141 -4.54 9.40 5.36
N SER A 142 -3.88 10.46 5.80
CA SER A 142 -2.92 10.44 6.92
C SER A 142 -3.60 10.21 8.28
N ASN A 143 -4.91 10.44 8.39
CA ASN A 143 -5.68 10.11 9.59
C ASN A 143 -5.84 8.59 9.82
N CYS A 144 -5.50 7.78 8.83
CA CYS A 144 -5.49 6.33 8.93
C CYS A 144 -4.11 5.81 9.31
N THR A 145 -4.05 4.56 9.76
CA THR A 145 -2.77 3.88 9.98
C THR A 145 -2.13 3.53 8.64
N TYR A 146 -1.01 4.12 8.31
CA TYR A 146 -0.29 3.94 7.05
C TYR A 146 1.21 3.77 7.26
N ARG A 147 1.90 3.30 6.24
CA ARG A 147 3.36 3.44 6.07
C ARG A 147 3.60 4.55 5.08
N GLN A 148 4.66 5.31 5.20
CA GLN A 148 4.99 6.36 4.24
C GLN A 148 4.56 5.98 2.81
N PHE A 149 4.22 6.95 1.98
CA PHE A 149 3.61 6.70 0.68
C PHE A 149 4.62 6.62 -0.47
N THR A 150 4.26 5.85 -1.49
CA THR A 150 4.97 5.70 -2.75
C THR A 150 3.97 5.53 -3.90
N THR A 151 4.38 5.87 -5.12
CA THR A 151 3.65 5.56 -6.35
C THR A 151 3.90 4.13 -6.86
N GLY A 152 4.70 3.34 -6.12
CA GLY A 152 5.01 1.96 -6.49
C GLY A 152 5.71 1.85 -7.85
N PHE A 153 5.12 1.08 -8.76
CA PHE A 153 5.68 0.82 -10.09
C PHE A 153 5.09 1.72 -11.20
N TYR A 154 4.22 2.66 -10.88
CA TYR A 154 3.48 3.42 -11.88
C TYR A 154 4.36 4.28 -12.78
N PHE A 155 5.39 4.90 -12.25
CA PHE A 155 6.29 5.78 -12.98
C PHE A 155 7.67 5.19 -13.23
N GLY A 156 7.82 3.89 -13.03
CA GLY A 156 9.07 3.18 -13.29
C GLY A 156 9.42 2.15 -12.21
N LYS A 157 10.65 1.66 -12.27
CA LYS A 157 11.14 0.72 -11.27
C LYS A 157 11.30 1.44 -9.93
N PRO A 158 10.76 0.90 -8.82
CA PRO A 158 10.97 1.45 -7.49
C PRO A 158 12.46 1.56 -7.15
N THR A 159 12.81 2.66 -6.49
CA THR A 159 14.16 2.94 -5.98
C THR A 159 14.23 2.70 -4.47
N GLU A 160 15.39 2.97 -3.88
CA GLU A 160 15.58 2.94 -2.43
C GLU A 160 14.56 3.82 -1.69
N GLU A 161 14.15 4.93 -2.27
CA GLU A 161 13.16 5.85 -1.69
C GLU A 161 11.78 5.23 -1.49
N SER A 162 11.46 4.13 -2.16
CA SER A 162 10.19 3.39 -2.02
C SER A 162 10.19 2.39 -0.87
N GLN A 163 11.27 2.28 -0.12
CA GLN A 163 11.43 1.41 1.03
C GLN A 163 11.57 2.21 2.33
N ILE A 164 11.34 1.55 3.46
CA ILE A 164 11.54 2.11 4.81
C ILE A 164 12.65 1.32 5.49
N TYR A 165 13.75 1.98 5.80
CA TYR A 165 14.95 1.33 6.37
C TYR A 165 15.07 1.47 7.88
N ASP A 166 14.50 2.53 8.45
CA ASP A 166 14.71 2.95 9.83
C ASP A 166 13.65 2.44 10.81
N SER A 167 12.47 2.05 10.33
CA SER A 167 11.39 1.57 11.18
C SER A 167 10.54 0.49 10.54
N ASN A 168 9.96 -0.39 11.38
CA ASN A 168 8.92 -1.33 10.96
C ASN A 168 7.52 -0.84 11.37
N THR A 169 7.44 0.37 11.91
CA THR A 169 6.22 0.88 12.51
C THR A 169 5.34 1.57 11.47
N TYR A 170 4.05 1.36 11.60
CA TYR A 170 3.06 2.20 10.95
C TYR A 170 3.07 3.59 11.58
N VAL A 171 2.91 4.62 10.75
CA VAL A 171 2.56 5.95 11.23
C VAL A 171 1.14 5.89 11.78
N LYS A 172 0.95 6.32 13.01
CA LYS A 172 -0.33 6.33 13.70
C LYS A 172 -0.43 7.61 14.52
N GLU A 173 -0.94 8.66 13.90
CA GLU A 173 -1.09 9.97 14.54
C GLU A 173 -2.43 10.10 15.29
N TYR A 174 -3.42 9.28 14.93
CA TYR A 174 -4.78 9.32 15.47
C TYR A 174 -5.15 8.03 16.19
N THR A 175 -5.93 8.16 17.25
CA THR A 175 -6.52 7.03 17.98
C THR A 175 -8.02 6.98 17.72
N TYR A 176 -8.50 5.83 17.26
CA TYR A 176 -9.92 5.58 17.12
C TYR A 176 -10.58 5.52 18.50
N LEU A 177 -11.57 6.38 18.75
CA LEU A 177 -12.28 6.43 20.01
C LEU A 177 -13.61 5.67 19.96
N GLY A 178 -14.28 5.65 18.81
CA GLY A 178 -15.57 4.98 18.65
C GLY A 178 -16.43 5.58 17.55
N ILE A 179 -17.64 5.09 17.46
CA ILE A 179 -18.70 5.61 16.59
C ILE A 179 -19.73 6.25 17.52
N VAL A 180 -20.19 7.45 17.18
CA VAL A 180 -21.30 8.08 17.90
C VAL A 180 -22.57 7.29 17.59
N GLY A 181 -23.16 6.69 18.62
CA GLY A 181 -24.47 6.05 18.52
C GLY A 181 -25.62 7.04 18.62
N GLU A 182 -26.81 6.59 18.24
CA GLU A 182 -28.05 7.32 18.48
C GLU A 182 -28.41 7.38 19.97
#